data_7047e94cb85e27209747068164672df5
#
_entry.id   7047e94cb85e27209747068164672df5
#
_cell.length_a   1.000
_cell.length_b   1.000
_cell.length_c   1.000
_cell.angle_alpha   90.00
_cell.angle_beta   90.00
_cell.angle_gamma   90.00
#
_symmetry.space_group_name_H-M   'P 1'
#
loop_
_entity.id
_entity.type
_entity.pdbx_description
1 polymer ?
#
loop_
_entity_poly.entity_id
_entity_poly.type
_entity_poly.pdbx_seq_one_letter_code
_entity_poly.pdbx_strand_id
1 'polypeptide(L)'
;MSLSPARLTPEAKEMAEKLAQPRLGRYPIPSYDGASLPNVGVSAFVQTGGKGREGLLPPLRAEYRQPEEAGMSIVFLIDSFGWTMLERAIALAERANERALMGHLADCARPLTTVFPSTTSSALVSLSTGMAPGTHGIVGHTEYLPAWGTVLNMLRMAPSWGGPRDLAAGKGYRPQDLVSHPSLFRRGLGATALTKSDFEGTAFTKLLYDGAEFQGYVSLSDLSLHLRRILLRRPDQRPRLLWVYWDLLDAVHHLNGPLDELALSELTHLFGAVAEAASRMGPADREGISLYVTGDHGQVPIDPLRARAAHQDPVLMSLLHRPPSGEKRAAFLEAARGKGRELAAYLGTWEREGWVLLPVADIMSQGILGPAPLHPELRDRLGDFLLLPPDSETLYYRPPGSRGAEDRFLGGNHGGLTREELLVPLVTTTMKDVAEW
;
A
#
# COMPACT_ATOMS: atom_id res chain seq x y z
N MET A 1 -0.39 -14.84 36.83
CA MET A 1 -1.53 -14.94 35.92
C MET A 1 -1.03 -15.61 34.64
N SER A 2 -1.63 -16.73 34.23
CA SER A 2 -1.33 -17.38 32.94
C SER A 2 -1.86 -16.44 31.84
N LEU A 3 -0.96 -15.82 31.07
CA LEU A 3 -1.36 -15.05 29.89
C LEU A 3 -2.07 -16.02 28.93
N SER A 4 -3.27 -15.67 28.50
CA SER A 4 -3.96 -16.39 27.42
C SER A 4 -3.08 -16.40 26.16
N PRO A 5 -3.17 -17.46 25.34
CA PRO A 5 -2.40 -17.52 24.11
C PRO A 5 -2.73 -16.32 23.20
N ALA A 6 -1.72 -15.70 22.60
CA ALA A 6 -1.90 -14.63 21.63
C ALA A 6 -2.56 -15.21 20.37
N ARG A 7 -3.84 -14.91 20.15
CA ARG A 7 -4.61 -15.39 18.99
C ARG A 7 -5.51 -14.30 18.47
N LEU A 8 -5.57 -14.16 17.16
CA LEU A 8 -6.59 -13.34 16.53
C LEU A 8 -7.98 -13.71 17.00
N THR A 9 -8.80 -12.72 17.25
CA THR A 9 -10.19 -12.93 17.70
C THR A 9 -11.00 -13.70 16.65
N PRO A 10 -11.99 -14.50 17.05
CA PRO A 10 -12.89 -15.17 16.10
C PRO A 10 -13.54 -14.21 15.12
N GLU A 11 -13.95 -13.03 15.58
CA GLU A 11 -14.50 -11.96 14.77
C GLU A 11 -13.52 -11.48 13.67
N ALA A 12 -12.26 -11.25 14.01
CA ALA A 12 -11.25 -10.84 13.05
C ALA A 12 -10.99 -11.92 11.98
N LYS A 13 -11.02 -13.19 12.36
CA LYS A 13 -10.88 -14.31 11.41
C LYS A 13 -12.07 -14.40 10.48
N GLU A 14 -13.30 -14.28 10.98
CA GLU A 14 -14.51 -14.27 10.17
C GLU A 14 -14.53 -13.11 9.18
N MET A 15 -14.11 -11.92 9.62
CA MET A 15 -13.95 -10.76 8.74
C MET A 15 -12.93 -11.03 7.62
N ALA A 16 -11.78 -11.65 7.94
CA ALA A 16 -10.76 -11.98 6.96
C ALA A 16 -11.29 -12.97 5.91
N GLU A 17 -11.98 -14.01 6.32
CA GLU A 17 -12.60 -14.97 5.39
C GLU A 17 -13.66 -14.31 4.51
N LYS A 18 -14.47 -13.41 5.05
CA LYS A 18 -15.47 -12.66 4.29
C LYS A 18 -14.83 -11.74 3.24
N LEU A 19 -13.77 -11.00 3.61
CA LEU A 19 -13.04 -10.13 2.69
C LEU A 19 -12.25 -10.91 1.63
N ALA A 20 -11.80 -12.12 1.96
CA ALA A 20 -11.08 -13.01 1.05
C ALA A 20 -12.00 -13.82 0.10
N GLN A 21 -13.32 -13.70 0.21
CA GLN A 21 -14.23 -14.42 -0.67
C GLN A 21 -13.99 -14.05 -2.14
N PRO A 22 -13.91 -15.03 -3.05
CA PRO A 22 -13.74 -14.77 -4.47
C PRO A 22 -14.92 -13.99 -5.05
N ARG A 23 -14.62 -12.88 -5.73
CA ARG A 23 -15.61 -12.02 -6.41
C ARG A 23 -15.23 -11.74 -7.87
N LEU A 24 -13.96 -12.00 -8.22
CA LEU A 24 -13.43 -11.92 -9.57
C LEU A 24 -12.72 -13.23 -9.92
N GLY A 25 -13.44 -14.18 -10.53
CA GLY A 25 -12.91 -15.54 -10.70
C GLY A 25 -12.54 -16.15 -9.34
N ARG A 26 -11.26 -16.45 -9.14
CA ARG A 26 -10.71 -16.98 -7.87
C ARG A 26 -10.23 -15.90 -6.88
N TYR A 27 -10.27 -14.63 -7.28
CA TYR A 27 -9.68 -13.54 -6.51
C TYR A 27 -10.72 -12.76 -5.71
N PRO A 28 -10.38 -12.30 -4.48
CA PRO A 28 -11.11 -11.24 -3.81
C PRO A 28 -10.93 -9.91 -4.55
N ILE A 29 -11.72 -8.92 -4.18
CA ILE A 29 -11.59 -7.55 -4.69
C ILE A 29 -11.57 -6.55 -3.53
N PRO A 30 -10.99 -5.34 -3.71
CA PRO A 30 -10.99 -4.30 -2.69
C PRO A 30 -12.39 -3.89 -2.24
N SER A 31 -12.54 -3.54 -0.96
CA SER A 31 -13.80 -3.18 -0.31
C SER A 31 -13.81 -1.69 0.05
N TYR A 32 -13.95 -0.82 -0.96
CA TYR A 32 -13.86 0.64 -0.81
C TYR A 32 -14.99 1.29 -0.01
N ASP A 33 -15.98 0.54 0.39
CA ASP A 33 -17.17 0.97 1.13
C ASP A 33 -16.98 1.06 2.66
N GLY A 34 -15.76 1.29 3.11
CA GLY A 34 -15.40 1.45 4.53
C GLY A 34 -14.59 0.30 5.12
N ALA A 35 -14.04 -0.60 4.28
CA ALA A 35 -13.20 -1.71 4.71
C ALA A 35 -11.92 -1.83 3.86
N SER A 36 -11.37 -0.69 3.44
CA SER A 36 -10.13 -0.63 2.67
C SER A 36 -9.15 0.43 3.19
N LEU A 37 -7.91 0.33 2.76
CA LEU A 37 -6.82 1.21 3.17
C LEU A 37 -7.15 2.73 3.05
N PRO A 38 -7.67 3.27 1.94
CA PRO A 38 -8.01 4.69 1.86
C PRO A 38 -9.04 5.15 2.89
N ASN A 39 -9.93 4.24 3.35
CA ASN A 39 -10.91 4.56 4.39
C ASN A 39 -10.23 4.86 5.74
N VAL A 40 -9.02 4.31 6.01
CA VAL A 40 -8.21 4.64 7.18
C VAL A 40 -7.79 6.11 7.16
N GLY A 41 -7.27 6.59 6.02
CA GLY A 41 -6.89 7.99 5.85
C GLY A 41 -8.06 8.94 6.05
N VAL A 42 -9.21 8.59 5.46
CA VAL A 42 -10.46 9.39 5.65
C VAL A 42 -10.89 9.39 7.09
N SER A 43 -10.84 8.26 7.80
CA SER A 43 -11.22 8.19 9.21
C SER A 43 -10.33 9.04 10.10
N ALA A 44 -9.01 8.91 9.96
CA ALA A 44 -8.05 9.72 10.70
C ALA A 44 -8.24 11.23 10.43
N PHE A 45 -8.50 11.61 9.17
CA PHE A 45 -8.81 12.99 8.79
C PHE A 45 -10.10 13.51 9.44
N VAL A 46 -11.17 12.74 9.38
CA VAL A 46 -12.48 13.12 9.92
C VAL A 46 -12.45 13.25 11.43
N GLN A 47 -11.83 12.30 12.14
CA GLN A 47 -11.72 12.31 13.60
C GLN A 47 -10.97 13.53 14.14
N THR A 48 -10.02 14.05 13.39
CA THR A 48 -9.26 15.24 13.76
C THR A 48 -9.94 16.56 13.36
N GLY A 49 -11.22 16.51 12.96
CA GLY A 49 -12.00 17.68 12.59
C GLY A 49 -11.82 18.14 11.16
N GLY A 50 -11.31 17.27 10.28
CA GLY A 50 -11.17 17.54 8.84
C GLY A 50 -12.52 17.83 8.19
N LYS A 51 -12.55 18.88 7.37
CA LYS A 51 -13.74 19.36 6.64
C LYS A 51 -13.56 19.19 5.13
N GLY A 52 -14.67 19.21 4.38
CA GLY A 52 -14.62 19.09 2.92
C GLY A 52 -14.45 17.63 2.47
N ARG A 53 -15.51 16.84 2.66
CA ARG A 53 -15.54 15.40 2.32
C ARG A 53 -15.87 15.10 0.86
N GLU A 54 -16.05 16.13 0.05
CA GLU A 54 -16.40 15.95 -1.36
C GLU A 54 -15.34 15.13 -2.11
N GLY A 55 -15.80 14.11 -2.82
CA GLY A 55 -14.95 13.19 -3.57
C GLY A 55 -14.21 12.14 -2.74
N LEU A 56 -14.27 12.19 -1.39
CA LEU A 56 -13.65 11.18 -0.54
C LEU A 56 -14.48 9.89 -0.50
N LEU A 57 -13.78 8.77 -0.34
CA LEU A 57 -14.40 7.52 0.08
C LEU A 57 -15.02 7.66 1.48
N PRO A 58 -15.96 6.77 1.89
CA PRO A 58 -16.49 6.79 3.24
C PRO A 58 -15.37 6.54 4.28
N PRO A 59 -15.53 6.98 5.53
CA PRO A 59 -14.66 6.53 6.61
C PRO A 59 -14.84 5.03 6.87
N LEU A 60 -13.99 4.46 7.71
CA LEU A 60 -14.09 3.07 8.15
C LEU A 60 -15.46 2.78 8.75
N ARG A 61 -15.96 1.57 8.55
CA ARG A 61 -17.20 1.08 9.18
C ARG A 61 -17.06 0.99 10.70
N ALA A 62 -18.18 1.04 11.42
CA ALA A 62 -18.22 1.00 12.89
C ALA A 62 -17.55 -0.26 13.50
N GLU A 63 -17.54 -1.38 12.78
CA GLU A 63 -16.92 -2.63 13.22
C GLU A 63 -15.40 -2.52 13.44
N TYR A 64 -14.75 -1.47 12.91
CA TYR A 64 -13.32 -1.21 13.12
C TYR A 64 -13.02 -0.46 14.43
N ARG A 65 -14.01 -0.26 15.30
CA ARG A 65 -13.88 0.25 16.68
C ARG A 65 -13.04 1.51 16.79
N GLN A 66 -13.31 2.49 15.95
CA GLN A 66 -12.59 3.76 15.97
C GLN A 66 -12.90 4.54 17.25
N PRO A 67 -11.94 5.31 17.80
CA PRO A 67 -12.22 6.31 18.81
C PRO A 67 -13.24 7.34 18.28
N GLU A 68 -14.15 7.82 19.14
CA GLU A 68 -15.21 8.73 18.70
C GLU A 68 -14.68 10.09 18.24
N GLU A 69 -13.73 10.66 18.99
CA GLU A 69 -13.04 11.92 18.65
C GLU A 69 -11.57 11.86 19.05
N ALA A 70 -10.71 12.51 18.25
CA ALA A 70 -9.30 12.63 18.52
C ALA A 70 -8.80 14.07 18.33
N GLY A 71 -8.04 14.56 19.29
CA GLY A 71 -7.29 15.80 19.15
C GLY A 71 -6.14 15.64 18.15
N MET A 72 -5.59 14.43 18.06
CA MET A 72 -4.53 14.02 17.15
C MET A 72 -4.78 12.57 16.69
N SER A 73 -4.59 12.30 15.40
CA SER A 73 -4.55 10.94 14.86
C SER A 73 -3.17 10.63 14.30
N ILE A 74 -2.66 9.45 14.64
CA ILE A 74 -1.42 8.90 14.10
C ILE A 74 -1.79 7.77 13.15
N VAL A 75 -1.37 7.87 11.88
CA VAL A 75 -1.44 6.77 10.91
C VAL A 75 -0.02 6.24 10.72
N PHE A 76 0.24 5.04 11.22
CA PHE A 76 1.52 4.35 11.10
C PHE A 76 1.39 3.29 10.02
N LEU A 77 1.99 3.56 8.87
CA LEU A 77 2.01 2.65 7.73
C LEU A 77 3.33 1.89 7.69
N ILE A 78 3.23 0.57 7.70
CA ILE A 78 4.37 -0.35 7.58
C ILE A 78 4.26 -0.99 6.19
N ASP A 79 5.20 -0.68 5.30
CA ASP A 79 5.23 -1.20 3.93
C ASP A 79 5.30 -2.73 3.92
N SER A 80 4.47 -3.36 3.10
CA SER A 80 4.38 -4.83 3.00
C SER A 80 3.83 -5.55 4.25
N PHE A 81 3.15 -4.83 5.16
CA PHE A 81 2.53 -5.44 6.34
C PHE A 81 1.20 -6.11 5.98
N GLY A 82 1.26 -7.36 5.50
CA GLY A 82 0.10 -8.16 5.12
C GLY A 82 -0.61 -8.81 6.29
N TRP A 83 -1.92 -9.10 6.13
CA TRP A 83 -2.72 -9.81 7.13
C TRP A 83 -2.18 -11.22 7.42
N THR A 84 -1.89 -12.01 6.38
CA THR A 84 -1.34 -13.37 6.53
C THR A 84 0.00 -13.36 7.26
N MET A 85 0.81 -12.31 7.06
CA MET A 85 2.07 -12.15 7.80
C MET A 85 1.81 -11.90 9.29
N LEU A 86 0.84 -11.05 9.64
CA LEU A 86 0.45 -10.84 11.04
C LEU A 86 -0.04 -12.15 11.68
N GLU A 87 -0.89 -12.93 10.99
CA GLU A 87 -1.37 -14.24 11.47
C GLU A 87 -0.22 -15.16 11.85
N ARG A 88 0.80 -15.24 11.00
CA ARG A 88 1.99 -16.08 11.19
C ARG A 88 2.91 -15.54 12.27
N ALA A 89 3.13 -14.21 12.31
CA ALA A 89 3.95 -13.58 13.35
C ALA A 89 3.37 -13.81 14.75
N ILE A 90 2.04 -13.69 14.91
CA ILE A 90 1.35 -14.01 16.17
C ILE A 90 1.54 -15.48 16.55
N ALA A 91 1.38 -16.42 15.59
CA ALA A 91 1.56 -17.84 15.85
C ALA A 91 3.03 -18.19 16.21
N LEU A 92 3.99 -17.47 15.65
CA LEU A 92 5.41 -17.63 15.97
C LEU A 92 5.75 -17.07 17.34
N ALA A 93 5.23 -15.89 17.70
CA ALA A 93 5.43 -15.24 19.01
C ALA A 93 4.97 -16.12 20.19
N GLU A 94 3.92 -16.92 19.99
CA GLU A 94 3.49 -17.90 21.00
C GLU A 94 4.58 -18.92 21.33
N ARG A 95 5.35 -19.34 20.34
CA ARG A 95 6.45 -20.30 20.48
C ARG A 95 7.71 -19.66 21.07
N ALA A 96 7.99 -18.40 20.69
CA ALA A 96 9.17 -17.64 21.11
C ALA A 96 9.04 -16.98 22.49
N ASN A 97 7.89 -17.08 23.17
CA ASN A 97 7.59 -16.44 24.45
C ASN A 97 7.49 -14.88 24.38
N GLU A 98 7.30 -14.33 23.20
CA GLU A 98 7.11 -12.88 22.93
C GLU A 98 5.62 -12.50 22.92
N ARG A 99 4.87 -12.98 23.94
CA ARG A 99 3.41 -13.01 23.92
C ARG A 99 2.73 -11.68 24.23
N ALA A 100 3.34 -10.83 25.02
CA ALA A 100 2.64 -9.64 25.53
C ALA A 100 2.24 -8.69 24.40
N LEU A 101 3.21 -8.20 23.64
CA LEU A 101 2.99 -7.27 22.54
C LEU A 101 2.11 -7.86 21.42
N MET A 102 2.43 -9.10 21.00
CA MET A 102 1.64 -9.76 19.95
C MET A 102 0.22 -10.09 20.42
N GLY A 103 -0.02 -10.27 21.72
CA GLY A 103 -1.34 -10.41 22.29
C GLY A 103 -2.19 -9.16 22.12
N HIS A 104 -1.66 -8.00 22.46
CA HIS A 104 -2.35 -6.73 22.26
C HIS A 104 -2.67 -6.47 20.78
N LEU A 105 -1.72 -6.75 19.88
CA LEU A 105 -1.96 -6.62 18.45
C LEU A 105 -3.06 -7.58 17.96
N ALA A 106 -3.06 -8.82 18.44
CA ALA A 106 -4.06 -9.82 18.08
C ALA A 106 -5.48 -9.42 18.49
N ASP A 107 -5.63 -8.80 19.66
CA ASP A 107 -6.91 -8.37 20.19
C ASP A 107 -7.48 -7.15 19.43
N CYS A 108 -6.61 -6.23 19.03
CA CYS A 108 -6.98 -4.98 18.36
C CYS A 108 -7.05 -5.10 16.84
N ALA A 109 -6.34 -6.06 16.22
CA ALA A 109 -6.25 -6.17 14.77
C ALA A 109 -7.57 -6.58 14.12
N ARG A 110 -7.90 -5.92 13.01
CA ARG A 110 -9.00 -6.26 12.10
C ARG A 110 -8.46 -6.26 10.67
N PRO A 111 -8.91 -7.18 9.81
CA PRO A 111 -8.48 -7.19 8.42
C PRO A 111 -9.16 -6.08 7.62
N LEU A 112 -8.39 -5.48 6.72
CA LEU A 112 -8.87 -4.61 5.65
C LEU A 112 -8.45 -5.20 4.30
N THR A 113 -9.06 -4.72 3.21
CA THR A 113 -8.41 -4.83 1.92
C THR A 113 -7.48 -3.64 1.70
N THR A 114 -6.37 -3.84 1.01
CA THR A 114 -5.71 -2.72 0.37
C THR A 114 -6.44 -2.32 -0.90
N VAL A 115 -5.80 -1.55 -1.77
CA VAL A 115 -6.29 -1.15 -3.08
C VAL A 115 -5.86 -2.14 -4.15
N PHE A 116 -6.36 -1.98 -5.39
CA PHE A 116 -5.83 -2.66 -6.55
C PHE A 116 -5.36 -1.65 -7.61
N PRO A 117 -4.15 -1.86 -8.20
CA PRO A 117 -3.12 -2.85 -7.83
C PRO A 117 -2.62 -2.70 -6.40
N SER A 118 -2.27 -3.83 -5.75
CA SER A 118 -1.77 -3.86 -4.37
C SER A 118 -0.28 -3.49 -4.33
N THR A 119 -0.01 -2.23 -4.57
CA THR A 119 1.34 -1.67 -4.74
C THR A 119 1.50 -0.34 -4.01
N THR A 120 2.69 -0.10 -3.49
CA THR A 120 3.06 1.08 -2.72
C THR A 120 2.59 2.38 -3.38
N SER A 121 2.82 2.57 -4.69
CA SER A 121 2.45 3.82 -5.38
C SER A 121 0.95 4.08 -5.33
N SER A 122 0.12 3.10 -5.67
CA SER A 122 -1.35 3.22 -5.66
C SER A 122 -1.90 3.32 -4.24
N ALA A 123 -1.36 2.52 -3.32
CA ALA A 123 -1.79 2.46 -1.93
C ALA A 123 -1.51 3.76 -1.16
N LEU A 124 -0.29 4.30 -1.27
CA LEU A 124 0.10 5.54 -0.60
C LEU A 124 -0.70 6.74 -1.12
N VAL A 125 -0.90 6.84 -2.45
CA VAL A 125 -1.73 7.91 -3.03
C VAL A 125 -3.18 7.77 -2.60
N SER A 126 -3.72 6.55 -2.57
CA SER A 126 -5.08 6.31 -2.09
C SER A 126 -5.25 6.71 -0.62
N LEU A 127 -4.30 6.33 0.22
CA LEU A 127 -4.32 6.66 1.63
C LEU A 127 -4.22 8.17 1.85
N SER A 128 -3.31 8.86 1.13
CA SER A 128 -3.07 10.31 1.28
C SER A 128 -4.17 11.19 0.69
N THR A 129 -4.89 10.71 -0.32
CA THR A 129 -6.00 11.45 -0.95
C THR A 129 -7.38 11.08 -0.41
N GLY A 130 -7.51 9.91 0.23
CA GLY A 130 -8.79 9.33 0.65
C GLY A 130 -9.63 8.82 -0.52
N MET A 131 -9.00 8.50 -1.66
CA MET A 131 -9.65 8.09 -2.90
C MET A 131 -9.14 6.74 -3.39
N ALA A 132 -9.90 6.10 -4.26
CA ALA A 132 -9.50 4.85 -4.90
C ALA A 132 -8.57 5.08 -6.11
N PRO A 133 -7.74 4.10 -6.51
CA PRO A 133 -6.83 4.20 -7.64
C PRO A 133 -7.48 4.65 -8.94
N GLY A 134 -8.67 4.14 -9.23
CA GLY A 134 -9.42 4.55 -10.43
C GLY A 134 -9.82 6.02 -10.43
N THR A 135 -10.01 6.63 -9.26
CA THR A 135 -10.37 8.04 -9.10
C THR A 135 -9.14 8.95 -9.17
N HIS A 136 -8.06 8.64 -8.43
CA HIS A 136 -6.87 9.49 -8.45
C HIS A 136 -5.95 9.22 -9.64
N GLY A 137 -6.06 8.08 -10.32
CA GLY A 137 -5.38 7.77 -11.56
C GLY A 137 -4.02 7.08 -11.43
N ILE A 138 -3.46 6.88 -10.23
CA ILE A 138 -2.21 6.13 -10.03
C ILE A 138 -2.54 4.65 -9.84
N VAL A 139 -2.16 3.83 -10.84
CA VAL A 139 -2.61 2.44 -10.98
C VAL A 139 -1.48 1.42 -11.19
N GLY A 140 -0.28 1.71 -10.70
CA GLY A 140 0.83 0.77 -10.78
C GLY A 140 2.16 1.36 -10.35
N HIS A 141 3.14 0.50 -10.12
CA HIS A 141 4.54 0.89 -9.92
C HIS A 141 5.13 1.48 -11.20
N THR A 142 4.79 0.87 -12.35
CA THR A 142 5.07 1.43 -13.67
C THR A 142 3.78 1.76 -14.36
N GLU A 143 3.68 2.95 -14.94
CA GLU A 143 2.44 3.46 -15.52
C GLU A 143 2.69 4.19 -16.82
N TYR A 144 1.90 3.89 -17.86
CA TYR A 144 1.92 4.67 -19.07
C TYR A 144 1.21 6.00 -18.86
N LEU A 145 1.91 7.07 -19.13
CA LEU A 145 1.35 8.43 -19.07
C LEU A 145 1.19 8.99 -20.49
N PRO A 146 -0.06 9.20 -20.96
CA PRO A 146 -0.34 9.68 -22.31
C PRO A 146 0.38 10.98 -22.65
N ALA A 147 0.40 11.93 -21.72
CA ALA A 147 1.09 13.21 -21.86
C ALA A 147 2.61 13.09 -22.09
N TRP A 148 3.21 11.95 -21.74
CA TRP A 148 4.64 11.67 -21.92
C TRP A 148 4.92 10.69 -23.04
N GLY A 149 3.89 9.99 -23.53
CA GLY A 149 4.02 8.94 -24.52
C GLY A 149 4.92 7.80 -24.07
N THR A 150 5.01 7.54 -22.75
CA THR A 150 5.96 6.58 -22.21
C THR A 150 5.52 5.98 -20.86
N VAL A 151 6.16 4.86 -20.50
CA VAL A 151 5.96 4.20 -19.19
C VAL A 151 6.95 4.79 -18.17
N LEU A 152 6.42 5.33 -17.07
CA LEU A 152 7.20 5.84 -15.94
C LEU A 152 7.19 4.87 -14.77
N ASN A 153 8.30 4.82 -14.03
CA ASN A 153 8.34 4.31 -12.66
C ASN A 153 7.80 5.42 -11.74
N MET A 154 6.68 5.15 -11.08
CA MET A 154 5.94 6.16 -10.32
C MET A 154 6.67 6.60 -9.05
N LEU A 155 7.34 5.69 -8.33
CA LEU A 155 8.11 6.04 -7.13
C LEU A 155 9.36 6.87 -7.46
N ARG A 156 9.90 6.72 -8.67
CA ARG A 156 11.07 7.50 -9.13
C ARG A 156 10.70 8.72 -9.94
N MET A 157 9.45 8.83 -10.40
CA MET A 157 9.01 9.85 -11.35
C MET A 157 9.97 9.99 -12.53
N ALA A 158 10.38 8.85 -13.08
CA ALA A 158 11.34 8.73 -14.16
C ALA A 158 10.93 7.59 -15.13
N PRO A 159 11.36 7.67 -16.42
CA PRO A 159 11.08 6.60 -17.37
C PRO A 159 11.51 5.22 -16.84
N SER A 160 10.71 4.19 -17.08
CA SER A 160 10.98 2.83 -16.61
C SER A 160 12.25 2.22 -17.20
N TRP A 161 12.74 2.70 -18.34
CA TRP A 161 14.00 2.24 -18.96
C TRP A 161 15.25 2.87 -18.33
N GLY A 162 15.14 3.79 -17.39
CA GLY A 162 16.24 4.45 -16.71
C GLY A 162 16.22 5.96 -16.82
N GLY A 163 17.13 6.60 -16.14
CA GLY A 163 17.24 8.05 -16.03
C GLY A 163 17.34 8.50 -14.57
N PRO A 164 17.67 9.77 -14.33
CA PRO A 164 17.71 10.31 -12.98
C PRO A 164 16.31 10.32 -12.36
N ARG A 165 16.25 10.17 -11.02
CA ARG A 165 15.02 10.36 -10.26
C ARG A 165 14.46 11.76 -10.56
N ASP A 166 13.14 11.88 -10.57
CA ASP A 166 12.40 13.13 -10.75
C ASP A 166 12.63 13.82 -12.10
N LEU A 167 13.04 13.07 -13.13
CA LEU A 167 13.23 13.60 -14.48
C LEU A 167 11.95 14.28 -15.00
N ALA A 168 10.80 13.77 -14.65
CA ALA A 168 9.51 14.33 -15.01
C ALA A 168 9.32 15.73 -14.43
N ALA A 169 9.60 15.93 -13.15
CA ALA A 169 9.50 17.23 -12.50
C ALA A 169 10.51 18.24 -13.07
N GLY A 170 11.73 17.78 -13.41
CA GLY A 170 12.77 18.61 -14.05
C GLY A 170 12.37 19.14 -15.44
N LYS A 171 11.35 18.55 -16.07
CA LYS A 171 10.77 19.01 -17.35
C LYS A 171 9.52 19.89 -17.19
N GLY A 172 9.26 20.41 -15.98
CA GLY A 172 8.15 21.31 -15.71
C GLY A 172 6.82 20.62 -15.36
N TYR A 173 6.82 19.30 -15.22
CA TYR A 173 5.63 18.55 -14.76
C TYR A 173 5.52 18.68 -13.24
N ARG A 174 4.37 19.13 -12.76
CA ARG A 174 4.09 19.09 -11.30
C ARG A 174 3.52 17.73 -10.97
N PRO A 175 4.11 17.03 -9.98
CA PRO A 175 3.59 15.71 -9.57
C PRO A 175 2.10 15.71 -9.22
N GLN A 176 1.62 16.82 -8.65
CA GLN A 176 0.22 17.00 -8.27
C GLN A 176 -0.74 17.00 -9.47
N ASP A 177 -0.26 17.30 -10.70
CA ASP A 177 -1.09 17.28 -11.90
C ASP A 177 -1.38 15.85 -12.39
N LEU A 178 -0.69 14.84 -11.83
CA LEU A 178 -0.93 13.41 -12.13
C LEU A 178 -2.16 12.83 -11.43
N VAL A 179 -2.64 13.49 -10.39
CA VAL A 179 -3.80 13.07 -9.60
C VAL A 179 -4.95 14.05 -9.74
N SER A 180 -6.17 13.53 -9.72
CA SER A 180 -7.38 14.34 -9.92
C SER A 180 -7.68 15.27 -8.75
N HIS A 181 -7.13 15.00 -7.57
CA HIS A 181 -7.53 15.67 -6.34
C HIS A 181 -6.35 15.87 -5.38
N PRO A 182 -6.37 16.93 -4.56
CA PRO A 182 -5.33 17.20 -3.59
C PRO A 182 -5.31 16.17 -2.45
N SER A 183 -4.16 16.08 -1.77
CA SER A 183 -4.03 15.27 -0.56
C SER A 183 -4.95 15.75 0.58
N LEU A 184 -5.23 14.88 1.55
CA LEU A 184 -5.96 15.21 2.77
C LEU A 184 -5.27 16.31 3.58
N PHE A 185 -3.94 16.41 3.48
CA PHE A 185 -3.14 17.40 4.20
C PHE A 185 -3.40 18.85 3.73
N ARG A 186 -3.78 19.04 2.47
CA ARG A 186 -4.16 20.37 1.94
C ARG A 186 -5.54 20.85 2.40
N ARG A 187 -6.29 20.01 3.09
CA ARG A 187 -7.65 20.35 3.53
C ARG A 187 -7.71 21.07 4.89
N GLY A 188 -6.62 21.74 5.28
CA GLY A 188 -6.60 22.71 6.40
C GLY A 188 -6.37 22.11 7.79
N LEU A 189 -5.85 20.90 7.90
CA LEU A 189 -5.35 20.33 9.15
C LEU A 189 -3.83 20.51 9.22
N GLY A 190 -3.33 20.92 10.39
CA GLY A 190 -1.91 20.84 10.68
C GLY A 190 -1.45 19.38 10.65
N ALA A 191 -0.61 19.01 9.69
CA ALA A 191 -0.16 17.64 9.49
C ALA A 191 1.37 17.56 9.40
N THR A 192 1.92 16.44 9.86
CA THR A 192 3.36 16.12 9.74
C THR A 192 3.48 14.73 9.13
N ALA A 193 4.37 14.58 8.13
CA ALA A 193 4.80 13.30 7.58
C ALA A 193 6.18 12.96 8.12
N LEU A 194 6.26 11.90 8.92
CA LEU A 194 7.50 11.33 9.46
C LEU A 194 7.89 10.12 8.61
N THR A 195 8.87 10.29 7.76
CA THR A 195 9.27 9.27 6.77
C THR A 195 10.78 9.31 6.55
N LYS A 196 11.31 8.42 5.71
CA LYS A 196 12.75 8.31 5.44
C LYS A 196 13.31 9.60 4.84
N SER A 197 14.46 10.06 5.35
CA SER A 197 15.11 11.30 4.91
C SER A 197 15.46 11.29 3.43
N ASP A 198 15.78 10.11 2.84
CA ASP A 198 16.10 9.95 1.43
C ASP A 198 14.92 10.31 0.49
N PHE A 199 13.71 10.43 1.03
CA PHE A 199 12.52 10.80 0.28
C PHE A 199 12.26 12.31 0.27
N GLU A 200 13.00 13.08 1.08
CA GLU A 200 12.82 14.53 1.16
C GLU A 200 12.97 15.20 -0.21
N GLY A 201 11.99 16.03 -0.53
CA GLY A 201 12.00 16.82 -1.76
C GLY A 201 11.80 16.05 -3.06
N THR A 202 11.65 14.71 -3.04
CA THR A 202 11.35 13.92 -4.25
C THR A 202 9.97 14.27 -4.81
N ALA A 203 9.79 14.08 -6.11
CA ALA A 203 8.54 14.42 -6.78
C ALA A 203 7.36 13.58 -6.23
N PHE A 204 7.57 12.29 -5.95
CA PHE A 204 6.53 11.44 -5.39
C PHE A 204 6.17 11.85 -3.95
N THR A 205 7.15 12.20 -3.12
CA THR A 205 6.92 12.74 -1.77
C THR A 205 6.13 14.05 -1.78
N LYS A 206 6.43 14.95 -2.73
CA LYS A 206 5.67 16.19 -2.93
C LYS A 206 4.23 15.93 -3.35
N LEU A 207 3.97 14.86 -4.08
CA LEU A 207 2.60 14.45 -4.41
C LEU A 207 1.87 13.93 -3.18
N LEU A 208 2.49 13.02 -2.43
CA LEU A 208 1.88 12.34 -1.28
C LEU A 208 1.56 13.30 -0.13
N TYR A 209 2.56 14.11 0.24
CA TYR A 209 2.54 14.89 1.49
C TYR A 209 2.35 16.40 1.23
N ASP A 210 1.75 16.74 0.08
CA ASP A 210 1.45 18.13 -0.26
C ASP A 210 0.55 18.77 0.81
N GLY A 211 1.09 19.77 1.52
CA GLY A 211 0.41 20.42 2.64
C GLY A 211 0.80 19.91 4.04
N ALA A 212 1.63 18.87 4.17
CA ALA A 212 2.20 18.42 5.43
C ALA A 212 3.61 18.95 5.65
N GLU A 213 3.99 19.14 6.93
CA GLU A 213 5.38 19.33 7.34
C GLU A 213 6.14 18.00 7.14
N PHE A 214 7.29 18.05 6.47
CA PHE A 214 8.15 16.87 6.29
C PHE A 214 9.16 16.76 7.44
N GLN A 215 9.22 15.57 8.05
CA GLN A 215 10.21 15.20 9.04
C GLN A 215 10.91 13.92 8.59
N GLY A 216 12.21 14.01 8.30
CA GLY A 216 13.00 12.85 7.90
C GLY A 216 13.56 12.06 9.07
N TYR A 217 13.68 10.73 8.90
CA TYR A 217 14.47 9.86 9.78
C TYR A 217 15.44 8.99 8.95
N VAL A 218 16.48 8.45 9.58
CA VAL A 218 17.49 7.59 8.94
C VAL A 218 17.44 6.15 9.43
N SER A 219 17.05 5.92 10.68
CA SER A 219 17.02 4.61 11.32
C SER A 219 15.82 4.48 12.25
N LEU A 220 15.57 3.26 12.75
CA LEU A 220 14.49 3.02 13.72
C LEU A 220 14.69 3.84 15.01
N SER A 221 15.93 3.95 15.50
CA SER A 221 16.24 4.76 16.69
C SER A 221 15.96 6.24 16.47
N ASP A 222 16.23 6.72 15.26
CA ASP A 222 15.96 8.11 14.86
C ASP A 222 14.47 8.36 14.68
N LEU A 223 13.75 7.42 14.04
CA LEU A 223 12.28 7.45 13.98
C LEU A 223 11.67 7.52 15.38
N SER A 224 12.09 6.63 16.30
CA SER A 224 11.62 6.62 17.69
C SER A 224 11.87 7.97 18.40
N LEU A 225 13.05 8.57 18.19
CA LEU A 225 13.38 9.88 18.74
C LEU A 225 12.48 10.98 18.19
N HIS A 226 12.26 11.03 16.87
CA HIS A 226 11.39 12.03 16.25
C HIS A 226 9.94 11.86 16.67
N LEU A 227 9.42 10.62 16.66
CA LEU A 227 8.07 10.31 17.15
C LEU A 227 7.88 10.83 18.58
N ARG A 228 8.81 10.48 19.48
CA ARG A 228 8.79 10.95 20.87
C ARG A 228 8.83 12.48 20.98
N ARG A 229 9.69 13.16 20.21
CA ARG A 229 9.76 14.63 20.21
C ARG A 229 8.47 15.29 19.76
N ILE A 230 7.79 14.72 18.76
CA ILE A 230 6.50 15.23 18.29
C ILE A 230 5.43 15.02 19.37
N LEU A 231 5.38 13.84 19.98
CA LEU A 231 4.39 13.50 21.02
C LEU A 231 4.58 14.28 22.32
N LEU A 232 5.81 14.65 22.65
CA LEU A 232 6.12 15.45 23.85
C LEU A 232 5.99 16.98 23.64
N ARG A 233 5.64 17.45 22.43
CA ARG A 233 5.26 18.85 22.22
C ARG A 233 4.02 19.17 23.06
N ARG A 234 3.83 20.45 23.39
CA ARG A 234 2.57 20.88 24.02
C ARG A 234 1.39 20.55 23.11
N PRO A 235 0.21 20.20 23.64
CA PRO A 235 -0.95 19.79 22.83
C PRO A 235 -1.31 20.77 21.70
N ASP A 236 -1.19 22.08 21.94
CA ASP A 236 -1.44 23.15 20.96
C ASP A 236 -0.38 23.22 19.84
N GLN A 237 0.76 22.58 20.00
CA GLN A 237 1.87 22.52 19.03
C GLN A 237 1.98 21.17 18.31
N ARG A 238 1.13 20.20 18.66
CA ARG A 238 1.12 18.89 17.98
C ARG A 238 0.40 18.99 16.64
N PRO A 239 0.83 18.22 15.64
CA PRO A 239 0.04 18.09 14.42
C PRO A 239 -1.31 17.43 14.76
N ARG A 240 -2.38 17.80 14.05
CA ARG A 240 -3.66 17.11 14.15
C ARG A 240 -3.58 15.72 13.50
N LEU A 241 -2.78 15.60 12.46
CA LEU A 241 -2.57 14.36 11.72
C LEU A 241 -1.08 14.09 11.59
N LEU A 242 -0.59 13.01 12.20
CA LEU A 242 0.77 12.52 12.05
C LEU A 242 0.77 11.27 11.18
N TRP A 243 1.50 11.33 10.10
CA TRP A 243 1.67 10.21 9.20
C TRP A 243 3.08 9.65 9.35
N VAL A 244 3.20 8.36 9.72
CA VAL A 244 4.48 7.67 9.89
C VAL A 244 4.55 6.59 8.84
N TYR A 245 5.63 6.54 8.07
CA TYR A 245 5.85 5.52 7.05
C TYR A 245 7.17 4.81 7.24
N TRP A 246 7.12 3.47 7.30
CA TRP A 246 8.26 2.57 7.44
C TRP A 246 8.37 1.65 6.22
N ASP A 247 9.47 1.77 5.46
CA ASP A 247 9.68 1.12 4.15
C ASP A 247 10.53 -0.17 4.20
N LEU A 248 11.21 -0.45 5.31
CA LEU A 248 12.25 -1.47 5.31
C LEU A 248 11.73 -2.91 5.30
N LEU A 249 10.53 -3.17 5.81
CA LEU A 249 9.96 -4.51 5.80
C LEU A 249 9.73 -4.99 4.37
N ASP A 250 9.19 -4.13 3.49
CA ASP A 250 9.04 -4.45 2.07
C ASP A 250 10.39 -4.72 1.39
N ALA A 251 11.39 -3.88 1.63
CA ALA A 251 12.72 -4.05 1.07
C ALA A 251 13.33 -5.41 1.43
N VAL A 252 13.14 -5.86 2.67
CA VAL A 252 13.65 -7.15 3.13
C VAL A 252 12.84 -8.32 2.57
N HIS A 253 11.51 -8.18 2.51
CA HIS A 253 10.63 -9.18 1.90
C HIS A 253 10.91 -9.36 0.41
N HIS A 254 11.22 -8.31 -0.31
CA HIS A 254 11.66 -8.43 -1.70
C HIS A 254 12.93 -9.25 -1.85
N LEU A 255 13.88 -9.12 -0.93
CA LEU A 255 15.16 -9.84 -1.01
C LEU A 255 15.04 -11.31 -0.60
N ASN A 256 14.31 -11.57 0.49
CA ASN A 256 14.33 -12.88 1.18
C ASN A 256 13.01 -13.66 1.06
N GLY A 257 11.98 -13.03 0.51
CA GLY A 257 10.60 -13.51 0.60
C GLY A 257 9.93 -13.09 1.92
N PRO A 258 8.61 -13.27 2.05
CA PRO A 258 7.86 -12.96 3.27
C PRO A 258 8.17 -14.00 4.36
N LEU A 259 9.24 -13.75 5.14
CA LEU A 259 9.72 -14.61 6.21
C LEU A 259 9.06 -14.23 7.55
N ASP A 260 8.45 -15.21 8.21
CA ASP A 260 7.68 -15.01 9.45
C ASP A 260 8.55 -14.53 10.63
N GLU A 261 9.76 -15.04 10.78
CA GLU A 261 10.70 -14.64 11.85
C GLU A 261 11.16 -13.19 11.68
N LEU A 262 11.39 -12.77 10.44
CA LEU A 262 11.76 -11.42 10.14
C LEU A 262 10.61 -10.45 10.44
N ALA A 263 9.39 -10.80 10.02
CA ALA A 263 8.21 -10.02 10.30
C ALA A 263 7.97 -9.85 11.80
N LEU A 264 8.09 -10.93 12.57
CA LEU A 264 7.98 -10.88 14.03
C LEU A 264 9.01 -9.95 14.65
N SER A 265 10.28 -10.08 14.25
CA SER A 265 11.37 -9.23 14.75
C SER A 265 11.12 -7.76 14.42
N GLU A 266 10.76 -7.46 13.18
CA GLU A 266 10.51 -6.07 12.72
C GLU A 266 9.33 -5.45 13.48
N LEU A 267 8.21 -6.17 13.57
CA LEU A 267 7.03 -5.71 14.31
C LEU A 267 7.34 -5.48 15.80
N THR A 268 8.08 -6.40 16.43
CA THR A 268 8.45 -6.27 17.83
C THR A 268 9.26 -4.98 18.10
N HIS A 269 10.22 -4.67 17.22
CA HIS A 269 11.04 -3.47 17.37
C HIS A 269 10.24 -2.18 17.08
N LEU A 270 9.42 -2.18 16.03
CA LEU A 270 8.60 -1.02 15.67
C LEU A 270 7.56 -0.69 16.76
N PHE A 271 6.81 -1.68 17.21
CA PHE A 271 5.81 -1.47 18.25
C PHE A 271 6.44 -1.17 19.60
N GLY A 272 7.60 -1.77 19.91
CA GLY A 272 8.40 -1.42 21.07
C GLY A 272 8.81 0.05 21.08
N ALA A 273 9.20 0.60 19.93
CA ALA A 273 9.54 2.02 19.80
C ALA A 273 8.32 2.94 20.01
N VAL A 274 7.14 2.53 19.55
CA VAL A 274 5.88 3.26 19.76
C VAL A 274 5.46 3.21 21.23
N ALA A 275 5.54 2.04 21.87
CA ALA A 275 5.24 1.87 23.29
C ALA A 275 6.18 2.67 24.18
N GLU A 276 7.49 2.69 23.87
CA GLU A 276 8.46 3.53 24.58
C GLU A 276 8.10 5.00 24.47
N ALA A 277 7.74 5.47 23.28
CA ALA A 277 7.33 6.87 23.11
C ALA A 277 6.09 7.20 23.93
N ALA A 278 5.08 6.31 23.95
CA ALA A 278 3.86 6.46 24.75
C ALA A 278 4.16 6.47 26.26
N SER A 279 5.00 5.55 26.75
CA SER A 279 5.32 5.46 28.19
C SER A 279 5.97 6.70 28.78
N ARG A 280 6.65 7.48 27.94
CA ARG A 280 7.32 8.76 28.36
C ARG A 280 6.38 9.96 28.39
N MET A 281 5.15 9.81 27.91
CA MET A 281 4.13 10.86 28.00
C MET A 281 3.44 10.83 29.35
N GLY A 282 3.06 11.99 29.87
CA GLY A 282 2.17 12.07 31.03
C GLY A 282 0.78 11.48 30.72
N PRO A 283 0.05 10.93 31.71
CA PRO A 283 -1.28 10.36 31.47
C PRO A 283 -2.24 11.31 30.72
N ALA A 284 -2.27 12.58 31.12
CA ALA A 284 -3.11 13.59 30.47
C ALA A 284 -2.66 13.90 29.02
N ASP A 285 -1.40 13.73 28.71
CA ASP A 285 -0.83 14.00 27.37
C ASP A 285 -1.17 12.90 26.35
N ARG A 286 -1.59 11.72 26.81
CA ARG A 286 -2.00 10.59 25.97
C ARG A 286 -3.47 10.67 25.57
N GLU A 287 -4.26 11.46 26.30
CA GLU A 287 -5.69 11.62 26.04
C GLU A 287 -5.94 12.23 24.65
N GLY A 288 -6.96 11.72 23.96
CA GLY A 288 -7.35 12.22 22.64
C GLY A 288 -6.36 11.97 21.52
N ILE A 289 -5.43 11.00 21.66
CA ILE A 289 -4.53 10.58 20.58
C ILE A 289 -4.89 9.16 20.14
N SER A 290 -5.37 9.05 18.89
CA SER A 290 -5.67 7.79 18.23
C SER A 290 -4.46 7.28 17.45
N LEU A 291 -4.29 5.96 17.42
CA LEU A 291 -3.27 5.29 16.61
C LEU A 291 -3.94 4.28 15.66
N TYR A 292 -3.65 4.41 14.39
CA TYR A 292 -3.97 3.46 13.33
C TYR A 292 -2.68 2.87 12.80
N VAL A 293 -2.48 1.56 12.92
CA VAL A 293 -1.34 0.87 12.30
C VAL A 293 -1.86 -0.05 11.21
N THR A 294 -1.30 0.03 10.03
CA THR A 294 -1.72 -0.78 8.87
C THR A 294 -0.57 -1.01 7.91
N GLY A 295 -0.78 -1.87 6.91
CA GLY A 295 0.09 -2.03 5.75
C GLY A 295 -0.51 -1.40 4.50
N ASP A 296 0.32 -1.14 3.51
CA ASP A 296 -0.12 -0.70 2.18
C ASP A 296 -0.48 -1.87 1.27
N HIS A 297 0.18 -3.02 1.44
CA HIS A 297 -0.11 -4.31 0.80
C HIS A 297 0.54 -5.45 1.60
N GLY A 298 0.22 -6.68 1.23
CA GLY A 298 0.99 -7.85 1.63
C GLY A 298 1.91 -8.33 0.51
N GLN A 299 2.51 -9.52 0.66
CA GLN A 299 3.43 -10.10 -0.31
C GLN A 299 3.26 -11.62 -0.44
N VAL A 300 3.63 -12.15 -1.60
CA VAL A 300 3.73 -13.59 -1.87
C VAL A 300 5.18 -13.98 -2.15
N PRO A 301 5.61 -15.21 -1.80
CA PRO A 301 6.90 -15.72 -2.21
C PRO A 301 6.92 -15.91 -3.73
N ILE A 302 8.05 -15.62 -4.36
CA ILE A 302 8.25 -15.75 -5.80
C ILE A 302 9.22 -16.90 -6.10
N ASP A 303 8.87 -17.70 -7.09
CA ASP A 303 9.80 -18.67 -7.70
C ASP A 303 10.50 -18.00 -8.90
N PRO A 304 11.80 -17.68 -8.80
CA PRO A 304 12.53 -17.04 -9.89
C PRO A 304 12.57 -17.87 -11.16
N LEU A 305 12.46 -19.21 -11.07
CA LEU A 305 12.49 -20.11 -12.22
C LEU A 305 11.18 -20.08 -13.02
N ARG A 306 10.11 -19.58 -12.42
CA ARG A 306 8.79 -19.43 -13.05
C ARG A 306 8.49 -17.99 -13.48
N ALA A 307 9.44 -17.08 -13.31
CA ALA A 307 9.29 -15.69 -13.74
C ALA A 307 9.37 -15.59 -15.27
N ARG A 308 8.36 -14.99 -15.89
CA ARG A 308 8.30 -14.79 -17.35
C ARG A 308 8.86 -13.44 -17.74
N ALA A 309 9.79 -13.45 -18.69
CA ALA A 309 10.40 -12.26 -19.25
C ALA A 309 9.68 -11.84 -20.53
N ALA A 310 8.79 -10.86 -20.47
CA ALA A 310 8.03 -10.40 -21.64
C ALA A 310 8.93 -10.01 -22.83
N HIS A 311 10.08 -9.37 -22.56
CA HIS A 311 11.03 -8.95 -23.60
C HIS A 311 11.75 -10.12 -24.30
N GLN A 312 11.67 -11.34 -23.74
CA GLN A 312 12.21 -12.57 -24.36
C GLN A 312 11.15 -13.35 -25.14
N ASP A 313 9.91 -12.88 -25.15
CA ASP A 313 8.81 -13.44 -25.92
C ASP A 313 8.52 -12.57 -27.15
N PRO A 314 9.11 -12.90 -28.32
CA PRO A 314 8.96 -12.09 -29.53
C PRO A 314 7.51 -12.10 -30.06
N VAL A 315 6.73 -13.16 -29.79
CA VAL A 315 5.33 -13.22 -30.19
C VAL A 315 4.54 -12.23 -29.38
N LEU A 316 4.62 -12.30 -28.04
CA LEU A 316 3.97 -11.34 -27.16
C LEU A 316 4.35 -9.89 -27.53
N MET A 317 5.65 -9.60 -27.68
CA MET A 317 6.12 -8.24 -27.98
C MET A 317 5.63 -7.73 -29.34
N SER A 318 5.44 -8.61 -30.33
CA SER A 318 4.89 -8.23 -31.66
C SER A 318 3.38 -7.91 -31.63
N LEU A 319 2.69 -8.36 -30.60
CA LEU A 319 1.24 -8.13 -30.40
C LEU A 319 0.96 -6.90 -29.53
N LEU A 320 1.96 -6.37 -28.84
CA LEU A 320 1.81 -5.22 -27.96
C LEU A 320 2.10 -3.90 -28.68
N HIS A 321 1.32 -2.86 -28.37
CA HIS A 321 1.57 -1.48 -28.81
C HIS A 321 2.75 -0.85 -28.05
N ARG A 322 2.86 -1.14 -26.76
CA ARG A 322 3.89 -0.68 -25.84
C ARG A 322 4.29 -1.79 -24.86
N PRO A 323 5.45 -1.67 -24.20
CA PRO A 323 5.82 -2.62 -23.16
C PRO A 323 4.75 -2.74 -22.07
N PRO A 324 4.65 -3.92 -21.40
CA PRO A 324 3.79 -4.08 -20.23
C PRO A 324 4.05 -3.01 -19.17
N SER A 325 3.00 -2.55 -18.49
CA SER A 325 3.05 -1.63 -17.35
C SER A 325 2.27 -2.21 -16.18
N GLY A 326 2.19 -1.50 -15.05
CA GLY A 326 1.55 -1.97 -13.83
C GLY A 326 2.58 -2.60 -12.90
N GLU A 327 2.33 -3.84 -12.53
CA GLU A 327 3.13 -4.65 -11.61
C GLU A 327 3.55 -5.97 -12.23
N LYS A 328 4.60 -6.59 -11.66
CA LYS A 328 5.02 -7.94 -12.08
C LYS A 328 3.94 -8.99 -11.80
N ARG A 329 3.01 -8.69 -10.88
CA ARG A 329 1.88 -9.52 -10.47
C ARG A 329 0.52 -9.01 -10.98
N ALA A 330 0.51 -7.87 -11.67
CA ALA A 330 -0.68 -7.29 -12.31
C ALA A 330 -0.23 -6.46 -13.52
N ALA A 331 0.00 -7.12 -14.64
CA ALA A 331 0.51 -6.47 -15.84
C ALA A 331 -0.62 -5.92 -16.71
N PHE A 332 -0.58 -4.63 -16.99
CA PHE A 332 -1.45 -3.99 -17.96
C PHE A 332 -0.83 -4.02 -19.36
N LEU A 333 -1.64 -4.41 -20.34
CA LEU A 333 -1.22 -4.66 -21.72
C LEU A 333 -2.10 -3.89 -22.69
N GLU A 334 -1.46 -3.21 -23.65
CA GLU A 334 -2.15 -2.59 -24.78
C GLU A 334 -1.79 -3.33 -26.07
N ALA A 335 -2.82 -3.77 -26.80
CA ALA A 335 -2.65 -4.45 -28.06
C ALA A 335 -2.19 -3.49 -29.16
N ALA A 336 -1.29 -3.93 -30.02
CA ALA A 336 -0.99 -3.24 -31.27
C ALA A 336 -2.29 -3.08 -32.10
N ARG A 337 -2.34 -2.00 -32.90
CA ARG A 337 -3.54 -1.65 -33.69
C ARG A 337 -4.07 -2.85 -34.47
N GLY A 338 -5.31 -3.22 -34.19
CA GLY A 338 -6.01 -4.35 -34.86
C GLY A 338 -5.66 -5.74 -34.31
N LYS A 339 -4.71 -5.87 -33.35
CA LYS A 339 -4.22 -7.17 -32.85
C LYS A 339 -4.85 -7.61 -31.52
N GLY A 340 -5.89 -6.93 -31.03
CA GLY A 340 -6.50 -7.26 -29.73
C GLY A 340 -7.00 -8.71 -29.64
N ARG A 341 -7.61 -9.25 -30.70
CA ARG A 341 -8.06 -10.66 -30.75
C ARG A 341 -6.89 -11.63 -30.76
N GLU A 342 -5.82 -11.32 -31.49
CA GLU A 342 -4.63 -12.15 -31.55
C GLU A 342 -3.90 -12.18 -30.20
N LEU A 343 -3.78 -11.01 -29.53
CA LEU A 343 -3.20 -10.92 -28.20
C LEU A 343 -4.02 -11.74 -27.18
N ALA A 344 -5.35 -11.58 -27.19
CA ALA A 344 -6.24 -12.36 -26.31
C ALA A 344 -6.12 -13.87 -26.57
N ALA A 345 -6.08 -14.29 -27.83
CA ALA A 345 -5.92 -15.70 -28.19
C ALA A 345 -4.55 -16.26 -27.75
N TYR A 346 -3.49 -15.49 -27.92
CA TYR A 346 -2.15 -15.86 -27.49
C TYR A 346 -2.07 -16.03 -25.97
N LEU A 347 -2.52 -15.02 -25.21
CA LEU A 347 -2.53 -15.06 -23.76
C LEU A 347 -3.52 -16.07 -23.18
N GLY A 348 -4.60 -16.37 -23.89
CA GLY A 348 -5.53 -17.45 -23.54
C GLY A 348 -4.87 -18.84 -23.48
N THR A 349 -3.74 -19.03 -24.17
CA THR A 349 -2.93 -20.28 -24.01
C THR A 349 -2.33 -20.40 -22.62
N TRP A 350 -2.05 -19.28 -21.93
CA TRP A 350 -1.48 -19.23 -20.59
C TRP A 350 -2.48 -19.52 -19.48
N GLU A 351 -3.79 -19.42 -19.78
CA GLU A 351 -4.85 -19.75 -18.80
C GLU A 351 -4.77 -21.21 -18.33
N ARG A 352 -4.28 -22.11 -19.18
CA ARG A 352 -4.05 -23.52 -18.83
C ARG A 352 -2.99 -23.69 -17.75
N GLU A 353 -2.14 -22.71 -17.59
CA GLU A 353 -1.07 -22.65 -16.58
C GLU A 353 -1.50 -21.81 -15.36
N GLY A 354 -2.77 -21.38 -15.32
CA GLY A 354 -3.35 -20.64 -14.20
C GLY A 354 -3.26 -19.12 -14.30
N TRP A 355 -2.73 -18.57 -15.43
CA TRP A 355 -2.80 -17.12 -15.67
C TRP A 355 -4.24 -16.68 -15.92
N VAL A 356 -4.57 -15.45 -15.53
CA VAL A 356 -5.91 -14.90 -15.73
C VAL A 356 -5.80 -13.63 -16.56
N LEU A 357 -6.48 -13.62 -17.70
CA LEU A 357 -6.60 -12.49 -18.61
C LEU A 357 -7.96 -11.82 -18.44
N LEU A 358 -7.97 -10.53 -18.15
CA LEU A 358 -9.21 -9.76 -17.95
C LEU A 358 -9.22 -8.54 -18.87
N PRO A 359 -10.31 -8.26 -19.59
CA PRO A 359 -10.49 -6.98 -20.27
C PRO A 359 -10.47 -5.82 -19.25
N VAL A 360 -9.76 -4.76 -19.54
CA VAL A 360 -9.72 -3.56 -18.67
C VAL A 360 -11.11 -2.94 -18.51
N ALA A 361 -11.95 -3.01 -19.55
CA ALA A 361 -13.35 -2.56 -19.48
C ALA A 361 -14.14 -3.27 -18.37
N ASP A 362 -13.93 -4.56 -18.17
CA ASP A 362 -14.60 -5.34 -17.11
C ASP A 362 -14.10 -4.94 -15.73
N ILE A 363 -12.79 -4.71 -15.58
CA ILE A 363 -12.17 -4.25 -14.33
C ILE A 363 -12.74 -2.89 -13.90
N MET A 364 -12.86 -1.96 -14.86
CA MET A 364 -13.43 -0.64 -14.62
C MET A 364 -14.91 -0.71 -14.26
N SER A 365 -15.70 -1.52 -14.98
CA SER A 365 -17.15 -1.66 -14.74
C SER A 365 -17.49 -2.36 -13.44
N GLN A 366 -16.66 -3.29 -12.99
CA GLN A 366 -16.85 -4.01 -11.73
C GLN A 366 -16.34 -3.25 -10.49
N GLY A 367 -15.79 -2.04 -10.66
CA GLY A 367 -15.33 -1.20 -9.55
C GLY A 367 -14.09 -1.74 -8.82
N ILE A 368 -13.28 -2.58 -9.47
CA ILE A 368 -12.07 -3.16 -8.86
C ILE A 368 -11.03 -2.08 -8.56
N LEU A 369 -11.00 -1.02 -9.37
CA LEU A 369 -10.18 0.17 -9.17
C LEU A 369 -10.85 1.24 -8.31
N GLY A 370 -12.04 0.99 -7.81
CA GLY A 370 -12.85 1.91 -7.02
C GLY A 370 -14.13 2.40 -7.72
N PRO A 371 -14.99 3.12 -6.98
CA PRO A 371 -16.21 3.68 -7.51
C PRO A 371 -15.96 4.84 -8.48
N ALA A 372 -16.94 5.14 -9.33
CA ALA A 372 -16.95 6.35 -10.15
C ALA A 372 -17.05 7.62 -9.26
N PRO A 373 -16.56 8.78 -9.74
CA PRO A 373 -15.97 9.01 -11.06
C PRO A 373 -14.54 8.49 -11.18
N LEU A 374 -14.20 7.98 -12.36
CA LEU A 374 -12.86 7.51 -12.67
C LEU A 374 -12.01 8.63 -13.29
N HIS A 375 -10.68 8.53 -13.16
CA HIS A 375 -9.74 9.47 -13.77
C HIS A 375 -9.93 9.51 -15.31
N PRO A 376 -9.94 10.69 -15.94
CA PRO A 376 -10.22 10.82 -17.37
C PRO A 376 -9.29 10.01 -18.28
N GLU A 377 -8.01 9.94 -17.92
CA GLU A 377 -6.99 9.19 -18.68
C GLU A 377 -6.87 7.72 -18.30
N LEU A 378 -7.70 7.23 -17.35
CA LEU A 378 -7.50 5.90 -16.77
C LEU A 378 -7.45 4.80 -17.82
N ARG A 379 -8.34 4.85 -18.80
CA ARG A 379 -8.40 3.86 -19.89
C ARG A 379 -7.10 3.84 -20.72
N ASP A 380 -6.56 5.01 -21.04
CA ASP A 380 -5.33 5.13 -21.82
C ASP A 380 -4.10 4.69 -21.02
N ARG A 381 -4.10 4.92 -19.70
CA ARG A 381 -3.04 4.46 -18.80
C ARG A 381 -2.98 2.93 -18.70
N LEU A 382 -4.15 2.27 -18.62
CA LEU A 382 -4.26 0.83 -18.41
C LEU A 382 -4.09 -0.01 -19.70
N GLY A 383 -4.55 0.48 -20.86
CA GLY A 383 -4.58 -0.30 -22.10
C GLY A 383 -5.77 -1.24 -22.19
N ASP A 384 -5.64 -2.43 -22.82
CA ASP A 384 -6.77 -3.30 -23.17
C ASP A 384 -7.02 -4.42 -22.19
N PHE A 385 -5.95 -4.99 -21.61
CA PHE A 385 -6.03 -6.18 -20.78
C PHE A 385 -5.22 -6.03 -19.50
N LEU A 386 -5.71 -6.67 -18.45
CA LEU A 386 -4.96 -7.00 -17.25
C LEU A 386 -4.60 -8.48 -17.29
N LEU A 387 -3.35 -8.79 -17.05
CA LEU A 387 -2.84 -10.16 -16.93
C LEU A 387 -2.34 -10.39 -15.49
N LEU A 388 -2.95 -11.38 -14.81
CA LEU A 388 -2.59 -11.78 -13.46
C LEU A 388 -1.89 -13.14 -13.49
N PRO A 389 -0.69 -13.29 -12.91
CA PRO A 389 0.00 -14.57 -12.83
C PRO A 389 -0.61 -15.46 -11.74
N PRO A 390 -0.41 -16.79 -11.83
CA PRO A 390 -0.72 -17.69 -10.74
C PRO A 390 0.30 -17.56 -9.60
N ASP A 391 -0.10 -17.98 -8.40
CA ASP A 391 0.67 -18.14 -7.16
C ASP A 391 2.01 -17.36 -7.05
N SER A 392 3.14 -18.04 -7.29
CA SER A 392 4.49 -17.50 -7.14
C SER A 392 5.12 -17.01 -8.46
N GLU A 393 4.32 -16.88 -9.53
CA GLU A 393 4.81 -16.42 -10.84
C GLU A 393 4.77 -14.91 -10.98
N THR A 394 5.56 -14.39 -11.94
CA THR A 394 5.59 -12.97 -12.29
C THR A 394 5.76 -12.79 -13.80
N LEU A 395 5.28 -11.66 -14.32
CA LEU A 395 5.63 -11.15 -15.64
C LEU A 395 6.47 -9.89 -15.48
N TYR A 396 7.67 -9.86 -16.05
CA TYR A 396 8.51 -8.67 -16.01
C TYR A 396 8.99 -8.27 -17.41
N TYR A 397 9.25 -6.98 -17.56
CA TYR A 397 9.82 -6.43 -18.77
C TYR A 397 11.13 -5.71 -18.45
N ARG A 398 12.17 -6.00 -19.22
CA ARG A 398 13.46 -5.32 -19.13
C ARG A 398 13.67 -4.48 -20.39
N PRO A 399 13.74 -3.15 -20.27
CA PRO A 399 14.06 -2.31 -21.41
C PRO A 399 15.47 -2.60 -21.97
N PRO A 400 15.68 -2.50 -23.30
CA PRO A 400 17.00 -2.66 -23.90
C PRO A 400 18.02 -1.67 -23.30
N GLY A 401 19.20 -2.15 -22.93
CA GLY A 401 20.27 -1.33 -22.36
C GLY A 401 20.13 -0.99 -20.87
N SER A 402 19.06 -1.40 -20.20
CA SER A 402 18.95 -1.28 -18.74
C SER A 402 19.97 -2.21 -18.07
N ARG A 403 20.79 -1.67 -17.15
CA ARG A 403 21.71 -2.49 -16.35
C ARG A 403 20.97 -2.92 -15.07
N GLY A 404 20.79 -4.23 -14.94
CA GLY A 404 19.95 -4.87 -13.95
C GLY A 404 20.34 -4.71 -12.50
N ALA A 405 20.06 -3.56 -11.91
CA ALA A 405 19.88 -3.51 -10.45
C ALA A 405 18.52 -4.11 -10.02
N GLU A 406 17.54 -4.13 -10.94
CA GLU A 406 16.20 -4.72 -10.74
C GLU A 406 16.13 -6.22 -11.04
N ASP A 407 17.23 -6.81 -11.50
CA ASP A 407 17.35 -8.25 -11.84
C ASP A 407 17.79 -9.13 -10.68
N ARG A 408 17.91 -8.59 -9.50
CA ARG A 408 18.07 -9.43 -8.31
C ARG A 408 16.81 -10.26 -8.21
N PHE A 409 16.99 -11.56 -8.20
CA PHE A 409 15.90 -12.49 -7.94
C PHE A 409 15.23 -12.08 -6.65
N LEU A 410 14.02 -11.60 -6.77
CA LEU A 410 13.23 -11.19 -5.61
C LEU A 410 12.70 -12.47 -4.98
N GLY A 411 12.87 -12.60 -3.66
CA GLY A 411 12.28 -13.67 -2.89
C GLY A 411 10.76 -13.48 -2.71
N GLY A 412 10.27 -12.23 -2.78
CA GLY A 412 8.86 -11.89 -2.68
C GLY A 412 8.46 -10.78 -3.64
N ASN A 413 7.16 -10.71 -3.96
CA ASN A 413 6.55 -9.67 -4.77
C ASN A 413 5.07 -9.48 -4.43
N HIS A 414 4.49 -8.40 -4.94
CA HIS A 414 3.13 -7.95 -4.70
C HIS A 414 2.55 -7.29 -5.96
N GLY A 415 1.33 -6.79 -5.89
CA GLY A 415 0.65 -6.07 -6.98
C GLY A 415 -0.64 -6.72 -7.43
N GLY A 416 -0.84 -8.01 -7.11
CA GLY A 416 -1.97 -8.81 -7.53
C GLY A 416 -3.19 -8.73 -6.61
N LEU A 417 -4.04 -9.75 -6.71
CA LEU A 417 -5.31 -9.87 -6.00
C LEU A 417 -5.37 -11.11 -5.09
N THR A 418 -4.26 -11.78 -4.81
CA THR A 418 -4.31 -12.89 -3.88
C THR A 418 -4.66 -12.39 -2.47
N ARG A 419 -5.15 -13.30 -1.61
CA ARG A 419 -5.44 -12.98 -0.21
C ARG A 419 -4.21 -12.38 0.49
N GLU A 420 -3.05 -12.95 0.23
CA GLU A 420 -1.76 -12.55 0.80
C GLU A 420 -1.33 -11.15 0.38
N GLU A 421 -1.67 -10.73 -0.84
CA GLU A 421 -1.33 -9.41 -1.38
C GLU A 421 -2.38 -8.36 -1.00
N LEU A 422 -3.67 -8.75 -0.98
CA LEU A 422 -4.79 -7.82 -0.85
C LEU A 422 -5.18 -7.53 0.60
N LEU A 423 -5.10 -8.52 1.52
CA LEU A 423 -5.51 -8.30 2.89
C LEU A 423 -4.36 -7.72 3.72
N VAL A 424 -4.66 -6.62 4.40
CA VAL A 424 -3.75 -5.93 5.34
C VAL A 424 -4.40 -5.82 6.71
N PRO A 425 -3.64 -5.79 7.81
CA PRO A 425 -4.20 -5.55 9.12
C PRO A 425 -4.49 -4.07 9.34
N LEU A 426 -5.47 -3.80 10.17
CA LEU A 426 -5.66 -2.52 10.84
C LEU A 426 -5.65 -2.77 12.35
N VAL A 427 -4.72 -2.16 13.04
CA VAL A 427 -4.72 -2.05 14.50
C VAL A 427 -5.21 -0.65 14.85
N THR A 428 -6.36 -0.55 15.53
CA THR A 428 -6.90 0.72 16.01
C THR A 428 -6.85 0.74 17.53
N THR A 429 -6.16 1.72 18.09
CA THR A 429 -5.96 1.86 19.54
C THR A 429 -5.72 3.32 19.91
N THR A 430 -5.46 3.60 21.17
CA THR A 430 -5.10 4.92 21.69
C THR A 430 -3.69 4.94 22.25
N MET A 431 -3.05 6.11 22.33
CA MET A 431 -1.76 6.24 22.98
C MET A 431 -1.79 5.92 24.48
N LYS A 432 -2.98 5.96 25.09
CA LYS A 432 -3.19 5.52 26.47
C LYS A 432 -3.02 4.00 26.58
N ASP A 433 -3.68 3.24 25.69
CA ASP A 433 -3.61 1.78 25.70
C ASP A 433 -2.20 1.29 25.29
N VAL A 434 -1.57 1.95 24.31
CA VAL A 434 -0.20 1.64 23.86
C VAL A 434 0.82 1.75 24.98
N ALA A 435 0.63 2.65 25.93
CA ALA A 435 1.55 2.80 27.06
C ALA A 435 1.52 1.61 28.05
N GLU A 436 0.57 0.71 27.88
CA GLU A 436 0.40 -0.52 28.67
C GLU A 436 0.94 -1.77 27.93
N TRP A 437 1.38 -1.61 26.67
CA TRP A 437 1.99 -2.69 25.86
C TRP A 437 3.43 -3.07 26.35
#